data_27256d627f4a1c75106a8e3a536234dc
#
_entry.id   27256d627f4a1c75106a8e3a536234dc
#
_cell.length_a   1.000
_cell.length_b   1.000
_cell.length_c   1.000
_cell.angle_alpha   90.00
_cell.angle_beta   90.00
_cell.angle_gamma   90.00
#
_symmetry.space_group_name_H-M   'P 1'
#
loop_
_entity.id
_entity.type
_entity.pdbx_description
1 polymer ?
#
loop_
_entity_poly.entity_id
_entity_poly.type
_entity_poly.pdbx_seq_one_letter_code
_entity_poly.pdbx_strand_id
1 'polypeptide(L)'
;MHDSHQGRILLAAAVALALAKAPARAQTNTQPASQQTASASRKPASRIDWNAPLPSPTELKQRVLNNLTQSEAEQERYVCKTVREEDTTDKYGNIKQRHIRQYNMFFVHGQEIDELTGKDGAPLNAKQQKKETERVQKEIQKDSDLKYIAKQDAENGKQIDMLLHMLRFTNGHRIAYQGRTTLVYDLSSDPDVHPKGVQETFLHNMSGTIQVDEGTGELVDLNARLDHDVKIGGGLLANLHKGLWIHAHQRRYPDGVWLPQEVQGNGDARAALFFHPYFRFQQTMDGCALTTVTTSQGVSSIAH
;
A
#
# COMPACT_ATOMS: atom_id res chain seq x y z
N MET A 1 11.76 -28.31 3.62
CA MET A 1 11.13 -27.66 4.77
C MET A 1 10.82 -26.25 4.34
N HIS A 2 9.56 -25.92 4.19
CA HIS A 2 9.06 -24.78 3.43
C HIS A 2 8.91 -23.53 4.28
N ASP A 3 9.23 -22.42 3.69
CA ASP A 3 9.12 -21.04 4.13
C ASP A 3 7.71 -20.66 4.65
N SER A 4 7.38 -21.12 5.84
CA SER A 4 6.15 -20.69 6.54
C SER A 4 6.33 -19.36 7.31
N HIS A 5 7.47 -18.68 7.14
CA HIS A 5 7.75 -17.41 7.83
C HIS A 5 7.24 -16.16 7.11
N GLN A 6 6.89 -16.25 5.83
CA GLN A 6 6.41 -15.10 5.05
C GLN A 6 4.98 -14.65 5.39
N GLY A 7 4.14 -15.53 5.94
CA GLY A 7 2.75 -15.22 6.26
C GLY A 7 2.53 -14.41 7.56
N ARG A 8 3.57 -14.14 8.34
CA ARG A 8 3.41 -13.63 9.72
C ARG A 8 3.77 -12.17 9.94
N ILE A 9 4.56 -11.58 9.06
CA ILE A 9 4.86 -10.12 9.06
C ILE A 9 3.80 -9.35 8.26
N LEU A 10 3.11 -10.04 7.36
CA LEU A 10 2.10 -9.51 6.44
C LEU A 10 0.86 -8.91 7.10
N LEU A 11 0.56 -9.20 8.38
CA LEU A 11 -0.66 -8.66 8.98
C LEU A 11 -0.55 -7.16 9.29
N ALA A 12 0.63 -6.66 9.65
CA ALA A 12 0.85 -5.23 9.87
C ALA A 12 1.10 -4.48 8.56
N ALA A 13 1.81 -5.11 7.61
CA ALA A 13 2.00 -4.59 6.26
C ALA A 13 0.70 -4.64 5.43
N ALA A 14 -0.18 -5.63 5.66
CA ALA A 14 -1.45 -5.75 4.96
C ALA A 14 -2.41 -4.59 5.20
N VAL A 15 -2.35 -3.91 6.34
CA VAL A 15 -3.17 -2.71 6.58
C VAL A 15 -2.68 -1.52 5.76
N ALA A 16 -1.39 -1.36 5.59
CA ALA A 16 -0.84 -0.29 4.74
C ALA A 16 -0.90 -0.64 3.24
N LEU A 17 -0.72 -1.93 2.88
CA LEU A 17 -0.90 -2.41 1.51
C LEU A 17 -2.39 -2.54 1.11
N ALA A 18 -3.29 -2.81 2.03
CA ALA A 18 -4.74 -2.85 1.73
C ALA A 18 -5.30 -1.47 1.37
N LEU A 19 -4.66 -0.38 1.82
CA LEU A 19 -4.97 0.98 1.40
C LEU A 19 -4.40 1.30 0.00
N ALA A 20 -3.45 0.49 -0.49
CA ALA A 20 -2.84 0.61 -1.82
C ALA A 20 -3.43 -0.39 -2.84
N LYS A 21 -4.29 -1.33 -2.44
CA LYS A 21 -4.81 -2.42 -3.28
C LYS A 21 -6.33 -2.36 -3.38
N ALA A 22 -6.85 -1.61 -4.34
CA ALA A 22 -8.25 -1.70 -4.73
C ALA A 22 -8.37 -1.76 -6.26
N PRO A 23 -8.96 -2.79 -6.85
CA PRO A 23 -9.05 -2.97 -8.28
C PRO A 23 -10.26 -2.33 -8.96
N ALA A 24 -10.09 -2.02 -10.23
CA ALA A 24 -11.01 -1.31 -11.09
C ALA A 24 -12.06 -2.21 -11.78
N ARG A 25 -13.20 -1.61 -12.04
CA ARG A 25 -14.27 -2.18 -12.87
C ARG A 25 -14.09 -1.65 -14.30
N ALA A 26 -13.63 -2.48 -15.21
CA ALA A 26 -13.57 -2.16 -16.62
C ALA A 26 -15.00 -2.08 -17.21
N GLN A 27 -15.45 -0.88 -17.55
CA GLN A 27 -16.51 -0.70 -18.52
C GLN A 27 -15.88 -0.61 -19.90
N THR A 28 -16.11 -1.64 -20.71
CA THR A 28 -15.76 -1.67 -22.12
C THR A 28 -16.59 -0.62 -22.88
N ASN A 29 -15.96 0.50 -23.21
CA ASN A 29 -16.49 1.44 -24.19
C ASN A 29 -15.53 1.48 -25.36
N THR A 30 -15.84 0.74 -26.42
CA THR A 30 -15.14 0.75 -27.71
C THR A 30 -15.51 2.01 -28.48
N GLN A 31 -14.61 2.98 -28.54
CA GLN A 31 -14.70 4.09 -29.49
C GLN A 31 -13.32 4.31 -30.14
N PRO A 32 -13.24 4.44 -31.49
CA PRO A 32 -11.95 4.49 -32.18
C PRO A 32 -11.23 5.80 -31.92
N ALA A 33 -9.92 5.68 -31.67
CA ALA A 33 -9.02 6.79 -31.37
C ALA A 33 -8.82 7.69 -32.59
N SER A 34 -9.28 8.92 -32.51
CA SER A 34 -8.81 10.04 -33.34
C SER A 34 -7.58 10.66 -32.68
N GLN A 35 -6.46 10.60 -33.34
CA GLN A 35 -5.25 11.31 -32.93
C GLN A 35 -5.50 12.82 -32.92
N GLN A 36 -5.63 13.39 -31.75
CA GLN A 36 -5.51 14.82 -31.53
C GLN A 36 -4.30 15.09 -30.64
N THR A 37 -3.27 15.68 -31.24
CA THR A 37 -2.15 16.30 -30.54
C THR A 37 -2.67 17.49 -29.74
N ALA A 38 -3.06 17.24 -28.49
CA ALA A 38 -3.45 18.30 -27.57
C ALA A 38 -2.21 18.82 -26.85
N SER A 39 -1.77 20.00 -27.26
CA SER A 39 -0.89 20.84 -26.47
C SER A 39 -1.58 21.14 -25.14
N ALA A 40 -1.16 20.47 -24.09
CA ALA A 40 -1.73 20.64 -22.73
C ALA A 40 -1.35 22.04 -22.24
N SER A 41 -2.23 22.99 -22.43
CA SER A 41 -2.20 24.27 -21.75
C SER A 41 -2.22 24.03 -20.25
N ARG A 42 -1.08 24.28 -19.57
CA ARG A 42 -1.01 24.27 -18.10
C ARG A 42 -2.03 25.26 -17.57
N LYS A 43 -3.17 24.79 -17.06
CA LYS A 43 -4.04 25.59 -16.21
C LYS A 43 -3.17 26.15 -15.08
N PRO A 44 -3.20 27.48 -14.82
CA PRO A 44 -2.51 28.05 -13.69
C PRO A 44 -2.99 27.32 -12.44
N ALA A 45 -2.07 26.98 -11.53
CA ALA A 45 -2.41 26.38 -10.25
C ALA A 45 -3.49 27.23 -9.61
N SER A 46 -4.68 26.67 -9.41
CA SER A 46 -5.78 27.35 -8.75
C SER A 46 -5.29 27.81 -7.39
N ARG A 47 -5.52 29.09 -7.07
CA ARG A 47 -5.14 29.67 -5.78
C ARG A 47 -5.84 28.84 -4.70
N ILE A 48 -5.03 28.21 -3.81
CA ILE A 48 -5.57 27.39 -2.73
C ILE A 48 -6.42 28.27 -1.82
N ASP A 49 -7.68 27.96 -1.69
CA ASP A 49 -8.55 28.59 -0.69
C ASP A 49 -8.43 27.83 0.63
N TRP A 50 -7.56 28.33 1.47
CA TRP A 50 -7.29 27.76 2.80
C TRP A 50 -8.48 27.78 3.72
N ASN A 51 -9.46 28.67 3.47
CA ASN A 51 -10.63 28.88 4.31
C ASN A 51 -11.89 28.16 3.79
N ALA A 52 -11.81 27.49 2.65
CA ALA A 52 -12.93 26.71 2.14
C ALA A 52 -13.35 25.63 3.16
N PRO A 53 -14.63 25.31 3.30
CA PRO A 53 -15.08 24.21 4.16
C PRO A 53 -14.33 22.91 3.81
N LEU A 54 -13.98 22.13 4.83
CA LEU A 54 -13.42 20.78 4.60
C LEU A 54 -14.52 19.88 4.04
N PRO A 55 -14.18 18.90 3.17
CA PRO A 55 -15.15 17.90 2.76
C PRO A 55 -15.64 17.10 3.98
N SER A 56 -16.90 16.73 3.96
CA SER A 56 -17.43 15.83 4.98
C SER A 56 -16.74 14.46 4.91
N PRO A 57 -16.72 13.65 5.98
CA PRO A 57 -16.19 12.29 5.96
C PRO A 57 -16.77 11.43 4.85
N THR A 58 -18.07 11.58 4.56
CA THR A 58 -18.75 10.86 3.46
C THR A 58 -18.23 11.29 2.10
N GLU A 59 -18.04 12.59 1.85
CA GLU A 59 -17.47 13.09 0.60
C GLU A 59 -16.00 12.64 0.43
N LEU A 60 -15.22 12.70 1.51
CA LEU A 60 -13.84 12.23 1.49
C LEU A 60 -13.77 10.74 1.16
N LYS A 61 -14.60 9.92 1.83
CA LYS A 61 -14.74 8.49 1.53
C LYS A 61 -15.03 8.26 0.05
N GLN A 62 -16.01 8.97 -0.50
CA GLN A 62 -16.40 8.79 -1.90
C GLN A 62 -15.28 9.19 -2.86
N ARG A 63 -14.53 10.25 -2.56
CA ARG A 63 -13.35 10.65 -3.35
C ARG A 63 -12.28 9.58 -3.33
N VAL A 64 -11.94 9.07 -2.16
CA VAL A 64 -10.94 7.98 -2.01
C VAL A 64 -11.37 6.74 -2.80
N LEU A 65 -12.62 6.30 -2.66
CA LEU A 65 -13.13 5.13 -3.39
C LEU A 65 -13.13 5.33 -4.92
N ASN A 66 -13.54 6.50 -5.39
CA ASN A 66 -13.52 6.81 -6.84
C ASN A 66 -12.10 6.86 -7.38
N ASN A 67 -11.15 7.40 -6.59
CA ASN A 67 -9.77 7.52 -7.02
C ASN A 67 -9.08 6.17 -7.12
N LEU A 68 -9.36 5.23 -6.23
CA LEU A 68 -8.74 3.91 -6.24
C LEU A 68 -8.81 3.26 -7.62
N THR A 69 -9.99 3.29 -8.25
CA THR A 69 -10.22 2.72 -9.58
C THR A 69 -9.42 3.42 -10.69
N GLN A 70 -9.27 4.74 -10.58
CA GLN A 70 -8.56 5.53 -11.61
C GLN A 70 -7.04 5.41 -11.44
N SER A 71 -6.56 5.46 -10.20
CA SER A 71 -5.15 5.39 -9.84
C SER A 71 -4.50 4.08 -10.31
N GLU A 72 -5.20 2.96 -10.19
CA GLU A 72 -4.69 1.64 -10.60
C GLU A 72 -4.35 1.57 -12.08
N ALA A 73 -5.25 2.02 -12.96
CA ALA A 73 -5.00 2.03 -14.39
C ALA A 73 -3.81 2.92 -14.80
N GLU A 74 -3.55 3.97 -14.01
CA GLU A 74 -2.40 4.85 -14.21
C GLU A 74 -1.11 4.22 -13.69
N GLN A 75 -1.17 3.51 -12.56
CA GLN A 75 -0.04 2.80 -11.96
C GLN A 75 0.44 1.62 -12.81
N GLU A 76 -0.44 0.93 -13.53
CA GLU A 76 -0.09 -0.18 -14.44
C GLU A 76 0.91 0.22 -15.53
N ARG A 77 1.05 1.50 -15.80
CA ARG A 77 2.01 2.02 -16.77
C ARG A 77 3.44 2.09 -16.24
N TYR A 78 3.66 1.77 -14.98
CA TYR A 78 4.95 1.92 -14.33
C TYR A 78 5.57 0.58 -13.91
N VAL A 79 6.89 0.54 -14.00
CA VAL A 79 7.74 -0.47 -13.34
C VAL A 79 8.69 0.27 -12.42
N CYS A 80 8.76 -0.14 -11.16
CA CYS A 80 9.60 0.46 -10.14
C CYS A 80 10.64 -0.54 -9.63
N LYS A 81 11.82 -0.06 -9.22
CA LYS A 81 12.76 -0.85 -8.44
C LYS A 81 12.44 -0.70 -6.97
N THR A 82 12.29 -1.83 -6.30
CA THR A 82 11.96 -1.87 -4.87
C THR A 82 13.06 -2.56 -4.09
N VAL A 83 13.44 -1.98 -2.97
CA VAL A 83 14.33 -2.60 -1.99
C VAL A 83 13.54 -2.77 -0.69
N ARG A 84 13.50 -4.00 -0.19
CA ARG A 84 12.88 -4.35 1.09
C ARG A 84 13.94 -4.84 2.06
N GLU A 85 14.08 -4.14 3.18
CA GLU A 85 14.93 -4.51 4.31
C GLU A 85 14.05 -5.01 5.46
N GLU A 86 14.39 -6.17 6.01
CA GLU A 86 13.71 -6.77 7.15
C GLU A 86 14.75 -7.11 8.21
N ASP A 87 14.68 -6.46 9.35
CA ASP A 87 15.56 -6.70 10.50
C ASP A 87 14.80 -7.44 11.60
N THR A 88 15.43 -8.48 12.16
CA THR A 88 15.10 -8.96 13.48
C THR A 88 16.05 -8.31 14.46
N THR A 89 15.51 -7.73 15.54
CA THR A 89 16.31 -7.03 16.55
C THR A 89 16.17 -7.69 17.92
N ASP A 90 17.03 -7.31 18.86
CA ASP A 90 16.81 -7.57 20.28
C ASP A 90 15.91 -6.48 20.90
N LYS A 91 15.60 -6.63 22.19
CA LYS A 91 14.79 -5.67 22.96
C LYS A 91 15.42 -4.27 23.09
N TYR A 92 16.70 -4.12 22.77
CA TYR A 92 17.43 -2.85 22.79
C TYR A 92 17.56 -2.23 21.40
N GLY A 93 17.00 -2.88 20.36
CA GLY A 93 17.06 -2.41 18.97
C GLY A 93 18.32 -2.82 18.21
N ASN A 94 19.23 -3.63 18.79
CA ASN A 94 20.39 -4.13 18.06
C ASN A 94 19.98 -5.17 17.05
N ILE A 95 20.45 -5.03 15.81
CA ILE A 95 20.13 -5.96 14.72
C ILE A 95 20.78 -7.31 14.99
N LYS A 96 19.96 -8.37 15.04
CA LYS A 96 20.40 -9.77 15.11
C LYS A 96 20.50 -10.42 13.75
N GLN A 97 19.57 -10.08 12.86
CA GLN A 97 19.50 -10.62 11.51
C GLN A 97 18.93 -9.56 10.59
N ARG A 98 19.49 -9.44 9.40
CA ARG A 98 19.03 -8.56 8.33
C ARG A 98 18.82 -9.36 7.06
N HIS A 99 17.72 -9.12 6.40
CA HIS A 99 17.43 -9.61 5.06
C HIS A 99 17.16 -8.43 4.14
N ILE A 100 17.85 -8.39 3.02
CA ILE A 100 17.64 -7.40 1.97
C ILE A 100 17.17 -8.11 0.73
N ARG A 101 16.03 -7.68 0.18
CA ARG A 101 15.48 -8.20 -1.07
C ARG A 101 15.27 -7.08 -2.06
N GLN A 102 15.61 -7.33 -3.31
CA GLN A 102 15.45 -6.38 -4.41
C GLN A 102 14.41 -6.94 -5.37
N TYR A 103 13.53 -6.07 -5.85
CA TYR A 103 12.45 -6.45 -6.74
C TYR A 103 12.31 -5.46 -7.90
N ASN A 104 11.77 -5.96 -9.02
CA ASN A 104 11.03 -5.14 -9.96
C ASN A 104 9.56 -5.22 -9.54
N MET A 105 8.94 -4.09 -9.24
CA MET A 105 7.54 -4.01 -8.88
C MET A 105 6.75 -3.44 -10.06
N PHE A 106 5.65 -4.08 -10.41
CA PHE A 106 4.73 -3.64 -11.45
C PHE A 106 3.29 -4.09 -11.11
N PHE A 107 2.31 -3.60 -11.86
CA PHE A 107 0.91 -3.90 -11.60
C PHE A 107 0.29 -4.69 -12.76
N VAL A 108 -0.62 -5.60 -12.44
CA VAL A 108 -1.46 -6.33 -13.39
C VAL A 108 -2.89 -6.30 -12.87
N HIS A 109 -3.79 -5.65 -13.61
CA HIS A 109 -5.19 -5.45 -13.22
C HIS A 109 -5.31 -4.89 -11.78
N GLY A 110 -4.54 -3.83 -11.50
CA GLY A 110 -4.49 -3.19 -10.18
C GLY A 110 -3.77 -3.99 -9.08
N GLN A 111 -3.35 -5.22 -9.34
CA GLN A 111 -2.63 -6.04 -8.36
C GLN A 111 -1.12 -5.82 -8.49
N GLU A 112 -0.46 -5.50 -7.37
CA GLU A 112 0.99 -5.35 -7.30
C GLU A 112 1.67 -6.71 -7.42
N ILE A 113 2.64 -6.80 -8.32
CA ILE A 113 3.51 -7.97 -8.49
C ILE A 113 4.94 -7.57 -8.21
N ASP A 114 5.54 -8.23 -7.24
CA ASP A 114 6.95 -8.11 -6.87
C ASP A 114 7.76 -9.24 -7.53
N GLU A 115 8.52 -8.94 -8.58
CA GLU A 115 9.48 -9.87 -9.18
C GLU A 115 10.83 -9.75 -8.47
N LEU A 116 11.24 -10.77 -7.73
CA LEU A 116 12.49 -10.78 -7.00
C LEU A 116 13.69 -10.81 -7.98
N THR A 117 14.60 -9.86 -7.83
CA THR A 117 15.81 -9.73 -8.67
C THR A 117 17.09 -10.00 -7.91
N GLY A 118 17.12 -9.81 -6.59
CA GLY A 118 18.30 -10.01 -5.76
C GLY A 118 17.98 -10.28 -4.30
N LYS A 119 18.91 -10.90 -3.59
CA LYS A 119 18.87 -11.17 -2.15
C LYS A 119 20.22 -10.85 -1.52
N ASP A 120 20.18 -10.13 -0.40
CA ASP A 120 21.35 -9.84 0.45
C ASP A 120 22.55 -9.30 -0.35
N GLY A 121 22.28 -8.40 -1.32
CA GLY A 121 23.29 -7.76 -2.16
C GLY A 121 23.77 -8.58 -3.37
N ALA A 122 23.25 -9.80 -3.56
CA ALA A 122 23.59 -10.64 -4.70
C ALA A 122 22.41 -10.87 -5.66
N PRO A 123 22.64 -10.91 -6.98
CA PRO A 123 21.60 -11.28 -7.93
C PRO A 123 21.20 -12.75 -7.75
N LEU A 124 20.00 -13.09 -8.21
CA LEU A 124 19.52 -14.47 -8.19
C LEU A 124 20.39 -15.37 -9.09
N ASN A 125 20.72 -16.57 -8.61
CA ASN A 125 21.31 -17.59 -9.46
C ASN A 125 20.27 -18.19 -10.43
N ALA A 126 20.71 -18.91 -11.47
CA ALA A 126 19.85 -19.43 -12.53
C ALA A 126 18.67 -20.29 -12.02
N LYS A 127 18.87 -21.08 -10.95
CA LYS A 127 17.82 -21.90 -10.34
C LYS A 127 16.79 -21.04 -9.60
N GLN A 128 17.25 -20.01 -8.90
CA GLN A 128 16.37 -19.06 -8.20
C GLN A 128 15.58 -18.24 -9.21
N GLN A 129 16.24 -17.76 -10.26
CA GLN A 129 15.60 -16.97 -11.31
C GLN A 129 14.50 -17.77 -12.03
N LYS A 130 14.76 -19.04 -12.38
CA LYS A 130 13.74 -19.92 -12.98
C LYS A 130 12.51 -20.07 -12.06
N LYS A 131 12.73 -20.31 -10.76
CA LYS A 131 11.63 -20.43 -9.78
C LYS A 131 10.85 -19.14 -9.67
N GLU A 132 11.53 -18.01 -9.70
CA GLU A 132 10.91 -16.71 -9.59
C GLU A 132 10.06 -16.39 -10.83
N THR A 133 10.59 -16.64 -12.01
CA THR A 133 9.82 -16.52 -13.27
C THR A 133 8.54 -17.37 -13.23
N GLU A 134 8.64 -18.62 -12.79
CA GLU A 134 7.46 -19.51 -12.66
C GLU A 134 6.46 -18.98 -11.62
N ARG A 135 6.92 -18.38 -10.51
CA ARG A 135 6.06 -17.76 -9.49
C ARG A 135 5.35 -16.55 -10.05
N VAL A 136 6.07 -15.63 -10.68
CA VAL A 136 5.53 -14.41 -11.27
C VAL A 136 4.50 -14.74 -12.36
N GLN A 137 4.80 -15.70 -13.25
CA GLN A 137 3.82 -16.12 -14.27
C GLN A 137 2.53 -16.66 -13.68
N LYS A 138 2.61 -17.47 -12.60
CA LYS A 138 1.42 -17.97 -11.89
C LYS A 138 0.63 -16.84 -11.24
N GLU A 139 1.32 -15.83 -10.70
CA GLU A 139 0.69 -14.67 -10.08
C GLU A 139 -0.02 -13.81 -11.14
N ILE A 140 0.64 -13.51 -12.25
CA ILE A 140 0.04 -12.82 -13.41
C ILE A 140 -1.21 -13.58 -13.91
N GLN A 141 -1.12 -14.91 -14.07
CA GLN A 141 -2.25 -15.70 -14.51
C GLN A 141 -3.43 -15.65 -13.52
N LYS A 142 -3.14 -15.71 -12.23
CA LYS A 142 -4.14 -15.60 -11.18
C LYS A 142 -4.79 -14.22 -11.15
N ASP A 143 -3.97 -13.16 -11.23
CA ASP A 143 -4.43 -11.77 -11.20
C ASP A 143 -5.04 -11.31 -12.54
N SER A 144 -5.03 -12.17 -13.56
CA SER A 144 -5.79 -12.01 -14.80
C SER A 144 -7.13 -12.76 -14.82
N ASP A 145 -7.44 -13.54 -13.77
CA ASP A 145 -8.74 -14.23 -13.65
C ASP A 145 -9.81 -13.24 -13.16
N LEU A 146 -10.79 -12.97 -14.01
CA LEU A 146 -11.87 -12.01 -13.72
C LEU A 146 -12.67 -12.33 -12.45
N LYS A 147 -12.81 -13.62 -12.11
CA LYS A 147 -13.50 -14.02 -10.86
C LYS A 147 -12.63 -13.71 -9.64
N TYR A 148 -11.32 -13.93 -9.78
CA TYR A 148 -10.37 -13.61 -8.72
C TYR A 148 -10.31 -12.09 -8.51
N ILE A 149 -10.19 -11.31 -9.57
CA ILE A 149 -10.23 -9.84 -9.55
C ILE A 149 -11.50 -9.36 -8.82
N ALA A 150 -12.67 -9.78 -9.27
CA ALA A 150 -13.95 -9.37 -8.67
C ALA A 150 -14.08 -9.74 -7.19
N LYS A 151 -13.46 -10.85 -6.76
CA LYS A 151 -13.40 -11.24 -5.35
C LYS A 151 -12.48 -10.31 -4.56
N GLN A 152 -11.31 -10.00 -5.08
CA GLN A 152 -10.37 -9.08 -4.43
C GLN A 152 -10.97 -7.68 -4.29
N ASP A 153 -11.67 -7.19 -5.33
CA ASP A 153 -12.38 -5.92 -5.32
C ASP A 153 -13.39 -5.85 -4.18
N ALA A 154 -14.20 -6.89 -4.05
CA ALA A 154 -15.19 -6.97 -3.00
C ALA A 154 -14.56 -7.05 -1.60
N GLU A 155 -13.42 -7.72 -1.46
CA GLU A 155 -12.70 -7.82 -0.19
C GLU A 155 -12.03 -6.48 0.17
N ASN A 156 -11.41 -5.80 -0.79
CA ASN A 156 -10.80 -4.49 -0.59
C ASN A 156 -11.85 -3.43 -0.22
N GLY A 157 -12.99 -3.42 -0.90
CA GLY A 157 -14.11 -2.54 -0.57
C GLY A 157 -14.58 -2.73 0.88
N LYS A 158 -14.69 -3.99 1.35
CA LYS A 158 -15.03 -4.29 2.74
C LYS A 158 -13.97 -3.81 3.73
N GLN A 159 -12.68 -3.93 3.38
CA GLN A 159 -11.60 -3.45 4.25
C GLN A 159 -11.62 -1.93 4.40
N ILE A 160 -11.86 -1.19 3.31
CA ILE A 160 -11.99 0.26 3.35
C ILE A 160 -13.23 0.66 4.17
N ASP A 161 -14.37 -0.01 3.94
CA ASP A 161 -15.58 0.23 4.73
C ASP A 161 -15.36 -0.02 6.22
N MET A 162 -14.67 -1.10 6.57
CA MET A 162 -14.30 -1.43 7.94
C MET A 162 -13.40 -0.34 8.54
N LEU A 163 -12.37 0.11 7.82
CA LEU A 163 -11.44 1.15 8.24
C LEU A 163 -12.17 2.46 8.56
N LEU A 164 -13.05 2.88 7.64
CA LEU A 164 -13.85 4.10 7.77
C LEU A 164 -14.94 4.00 8.84
N HIS A 165 -15.38 2.79 9.17
CA HIS A 165 -16.32 2.54 10.25
C HIS A 165 -15.65 2.50 11.63
N MET A 166 -14.43 1.97 11.71
CA MET A 166 -13.69 1.78 12.96
C MET A 166 -12.95 3.01 13.43
N LEU A 167 -12.69 3.98 12.53
CA LEU A 167 -11.85 5.14 12.82
C LEU A 167 -12.63 6.46 12.72
N ARG A 168 -12.33 7.36 13.64
CA ARG A 168 -12.73 8.78 13.59
C ARG A 168 -11.62 9.60 12.96
N PHE A 169 -12.05 10.55 12.12
CA PHE A 169 -11.20 11.54 11.48
C PHE A 169 -11.46 12.89 12.16
N THR A 170 -10.46 13.42 12.85
CA THR A 170 -10.58 14.67 13.63
C THR A 170 -9.48 15.65 13.23
N ASN A 171 -9.58 16.89 13.73
CA ASN A 171 -8.57 17.95 13.55
C ASN A 171 -8.19 18.22 12.09
N GLY A 172 -9.17 18.06 11.18
CA GLY A 172 -8.96 18.25 9.76
C GLY A 172 -8.42 19.64 9.43
N HIS A 173 -7.38 19.69 8.58
CA HIS A 173 -6.84 20.96 8.07
C HIS A 173 -6.15 20.72 6.71
N ARG A 174 -5.82 21.82 6.02
CA ARG A 174 -5.12 21.78 4.74
C ARG A 174 -3.64 22.09 4.92
N ILE A 175 -2.83 21.43 4.14
CA ILE A 175 -1.41 21.75 3.95
C ILE A 175 -1.09 21.81 2.44
N ALA A 176 0.04 22.43 2.10
CA ALA A 176 0.65 22.26 0.79
C ALA A 176 1.66 21.10 0.83
N TYR A 177 1.43 20.08 0.05
CA TYR A 177 2.32 18.92 -0.06
C TYR A 177 2.59 18.60 -1.52
N GLN A 178 3.87 18.51 -1.90
CA GLN A 178 4.31 18.28 -3.28
C GLN A 178 3.59 19.17 -4.32
N GLY A 179 3.36 20.45 -3.96
CA GLY A 179 2.70 21.43 -4.83
C GLY A 179 1.18 21.27 -4.96
N ARG A 180 0.53 20.48 -4.09
CA ARG A 180 -0.90 20.24 -4.09
C ARG A 180 -1.53 20.55 -2.72
N THR A 181 -2.82 20.80 -2.74
CA THR A 181 -3.60 20.91 -1.50
C THR A 181 -3.86 19.51 -0.96
N THR A 182 -3.44 19.28 0.26
CA THR A 182 -3.56 17.99 0.95
C THR A 182 -4.35 18.18 2.24
N LEU A 183 -5.33 17.34 2.45
CA LEU A 183 -6.11 17.26 3.67
C LEU A 183 -5.38 16.38 4.68
N VAL A 184 -5.20 16.86 5.89
CA VAL A 184 -4.61 16.12 7.01
C VAL A 184 -5.68 15.90 8.06
N TYR A 185 -5.77 14.68 8.57
CA TYR A 185 -6.64 14.31 9.69
C TYR A 185 -5.88 13.49 10.71
N ASP A 186 -6.24 13.70 11.98
CA ASP A 186 -5.88 12.75 13.02
C ASP A 186 -6.84 11.56 12.97
N LEU A 187 -6.27 10.37 13.11
CA LEU A 187 -6.97 9.10 13.20
C LEU A 187 -7.01 8.64 14.65
N SER A 188 -8.15 8.23 15.12
CA SER A 188 -8.33 7.52 16.40
C SER A 188 -9.44 6.49 16.27
N SER A 189 -9.49 5.51 17.18
CA SER A 189 -10.60 4.58 17.22
C SER A 189 -11.93 5.29 17.51
N ASP A 190 -13.01 4.80 16.93
CA ASP A 190 -14.35 5.24 17.29
C ASP A 190 -14.80 4.51 18.57
N PRO A 191 -14.98 5.22 19.71
CA PRO A 191 -15.34 4.60 20.99
C PRO A 191 -16.75 3.98 20.98
N ASP A 192 -17.62 4.39 20.06
CA ASP A 192 -18.98 3.89 19.93
C ASP A 192 -19.06 2.58 19.11
N VAL A 193 -17.94 2.17 18.50
CA VAL A 193 -17.85 0.95 17.70
C VAL A 193 -17.15 -0.16 18.47
N HIS A 194 -17.80 -1.32 18.58
CA HIS A 194 -17.23 -2.49 19.24
C HIS A 194 -16.68 -3.49 18.23
N PRO A 195 -15.36 -3.80 18.29
CA PRO A 195 -14.73 -4.70 17.34
C PRO A 195 -15.23 -6.16 17.50
N LYS A 196 -15.51 -6.82 16.37
CA LYS A 196 -16.02 -8.19 16.33
C LYS A 196 -14.98 -9.24 15.92
N GLY A 197 -13.81 -8.83 15.48
CA GLY A 197 -12.77 -9.73 14.97
C GLY A 197 -11.38 -9.18 15.18
N VAL A 198 -10.36 -9.96 14.79
CA VAL A 198 -8.94 -9.57 14.97
C VAL A 198 -8.58 -8.31 14.22
N GLN A 199 -9.05 -8.18 12.97
CA GLN A 199 -8.78 -7.00 12.13
C GLN A 199 -9.43 -5.74 12.73
N GLU A 200 -10.70 -5.83 13.11
CA GLU A 200 -11.40 -4.71 13.75
C GLU A 200 -10.76 -4.36 15.10
N THR A 201 -10.36 -5.36 15.90
CA THR A 201 -9.64 -5.12 17.16
C THR A 201 -8.31 -4.42 16.92
N PHE A 202 -7.58 -4.78 15.87
CA PHE A 202 -6.35 -4.12 15.50
C PHE A 202 -6.60 -2.65 15.15
N LEU A 203 -7.54 -2.35 14.24
CA LEU A 203 -7.89 -1.00 13.86
C LEU A 203 -8.42 -0.17 15.03
N HIS A 204 -9.23 -0.79 15.90
CA HIS A 204 -9.78 -0.13 17.10
C HIS A 204 -8.71 0.27 18.12
N ASN A 205 -7.52 -0.31 18.06
CA ASN A 205 -6.40 0.03 18.93
C ASN A 205 -5.35 0.90 18.23
N MET A 206 -5.65 1.44 17.05
CA MET A 206 -4.73 2.31 16.31
C MET A 206 -5.07 3.78 16.46
N SER A 207 -4.03 4.60 16.43
CA SER A 207 -4.11 6.04 16.23
C SER A 207 -3.04 6.50 15.24
N GLY A 208 -3.16 7.74 14.75
CA GLY A 208 -2.17 8.27 13.82
C GLY A 208 -2.63 9.49 13.06
N THR A 209 -2.07 9.67 11.88
CA THR A 209 -2.43 10.74 10.94
C THR A 209 -2.56 10.18 9.53
N ILE A 210 -3.46 10.76 8.76
CA ILE A 210 -3.63 10.47 7.34
C ILE A 210 -3.59 11.75 6.54
N GLN A 211 -2.97 11.71 5.38
CA GLN A 211 -2.94 12.81 4.43
C GLN A 211 -3.53 12.35 3.10
N VAL A 212 -4.45 13.14 2.57
CA VAL A 212 -5.18 12.82 1.34
C VAL A 212 -5.09 14.01 0.39
N ASP A 213 -4.69 13.79 -0.87
CA ASP A 213 -4.76 14.82 -1.90
C ASP A 213 -6.21 15.28 -2.08
N GLU A 214 -6.48 16.58 -1.84
CA GLU A 214 -7.86 17.09 -1.85
C GLU A 214 -8.51 17.01 -3.23
N GLY A 215 -7.73 17.11 -4.29
CA GLY A 215 -8.26 17.11 -5.66
C GLY A 215 -8.59 15.72 -6.18
N THR A 216 -7.74 14.73 -5.87
CA THR A 216 -7.88 13.36 -6.38
C THR A 216 -8.48 12.39 -5.38
N GLY A 217 -8.33 12.63 -4.08
CA GLY A 217 -8.66 11.65 -3.06
C GLY A 217 -7.57 10.61 -2.83
N GLU A 218 -6.40 10.78 -3.43
CA GLU A 218 -5.27 9.85 -3.24
C GLU A 218 -4.75 9.91 -1.80
N LEU A 219 -4.51 8.75 -1.21
CA LEU A 219 -3.83 8.63 0.06
C LEU A 219 -2.34 8.90 -0.16
N VAL A 220 -1.82 10.01 0.36
CA VAL A 220 -0.43 10.41 0.10
C VAL A 220 0.52 10.15 1.25
N ASP A 221 0.00 10.06 2.47
CA ASP A 221 0.78 9.76 3.66
C ASP A 221 -0.10 9.11 4.74
N LEU A 222 0.42 8.10 5.40
CA LEU A 222 -0.21 7.43 6.54
C LEU A 222 0.85 7.18 7.60
N ASN A 223 0.63 7.71 8.80
CA ASN A 223 1.41 7.37 9.97
C ASN A 223 0.45 6.79 11.02
N ALA A 224 0.67 5.55 11.41
CA ALA A 224 -0.21 4.87 12.35
C ALA A 224 0.58 4.07 13.37
N ARG A 225 0.05 3.98 14.59
CA ARG A 225 0.65 3.23 15.69
C ARG A 225 -0.41 2.49 16.49
N LEU A 226 0.02 1.43 17.15
CA LEU A 226 -0.81 0.66 18.05
C LEU A 226 -0.73 1.25 19.47
N ASP A 227 -1.86 1.72 20.00
CA ASP A 227 -1.94 2.34 21.32
C ASP A 227 -2.09 1.35 22.46
N HIS A 228 -2.60 0.15 22.16
CA HIS A 228 -2.80 -0.94 23.11
C HIS A 228 -2.40 -2.28 22.50
N ASP A 229 -2.11 -3.25 23.36
CA ASP A 229 -1.82 -4.61 22.93
C ASP A 229 -3.03 -5.26 22.25
N VAL A 230 -2.78 -5.97 21.14
CA VAL A 230 -3.80 -6.75 20.43
C VAL A 230 -3.51 -8.24 20.56
N LYS A 231 -4.40 -8.96 21.26
CA LYS A 231 -4.30 -10.39 21.51
C LYS A 231 -5.06 -11.19 20.45
N ILE A 232 -4.38 -12.12 19.81
CA ILE A 232 -4.94 -13.03 18.82
C ILE A 232 -5.10 -14.41 19.46
N GLY A 233 -6.31 -14.97 19.37
CA GLY A 233 -6.61 -16.25 20.05
C GLY A 233 -6.40 -16.18 21.55
N GLY A 234 -6.87 -15.09 22.21
CA GLY A 234 -6.65 -14.86 23.64
C GLY A 234 -5.20 -14.65 24.05
N GLY A 235 -4.32 -14.36 23.07
CA GLY A 235 -2.88 -14.23 23.30
C GLY A 235 -2.09 -15.54 23.14
N LEU A 236 -2.77 -16.67 22.89
CA LEU A 236 -2.11 -17.95 22.66
C LEU A 236 -1.47 -18.03 21.27
N LEU A 237 -2.14 -17.48 20.23
CA LEU A 237 -1.63 -17.50 18.87
C LEU A 237 -0.62 -16.38 18.63
N ALA A 238 -0.99 -15.16 18.99
CA ALA A 238 -0.08 -14.02 18.95
C ALA A 238 -0.53 -12.90 19.88
N ASN A 239 0.40 -12.01 20.22
CA ASN A 239 0.14 -10.73 20.85
C ASN A 239 0.97 -9.68 20.12
N LEU A 240 0.32 -8.66 19.57
CA LEU A 240 0.98 -7.48 19.02
C LEU A 240 1.06 -6.43 20.12
N HIS A 241 2.25 -5.93 20.39
CA HIS A 241 2.45 -5.04 21.53
C HIS A 241 2.21 -3.58 21.14
N LYS A 242 1.75 -2.82 22.11
CA LYS A 242 1.66 -1.36 22.05
C LYS A 242 2.97 -0.76 21.55
N GLY A 243 2.88 0.28 20.71
CA GLY A 243 4.02 0.97 20.13
C GLY A 243 4.48 0.42 18.78
N LEU A 244 3.89 -0.69 18.30
CA LEU A 244 4.02 -1.07 16.89
C LEU A 244 3.54 0.11 16.04
N TRP A 245 4.35 0.55 15.08
CA TRP A 245 4.02 1.66 14.20
C TRP A 245 4.35 1.35 12.75
N ILE A 246 3.67 2.04 11.85
CA ILE A 246 3.88 2.01 10.42
C ILE A 246 3.77 3.42 9.85
N HIS A 247 4.63 3.74 8.90
CA HIS A 247 4.57 4.94 8.08
C HIS A 247 4.63 4.53 6.62
N ALA A 248 3.73 5.05 5.81
CA ALA A 248 3.68 4.85 4.36
C ALA A 248 3.46 6.18 3.68
N HIS A 249 4.25 6.50 2.67
CA HIS A 249 4.01 7.69 1.87
C HIS A 249 4.20 7.44 0.38
N GLN A 250 3.50 8.25 -0.41
CA GLN A 250 3.54 8.21 -1.86
C GLN A 250 4.26 9.44 -2.42
N ARG A 251 4.81 9.27 -3.59
CA ARG A 251 5.41 10.34 -4.38
C ARG A 251 4.59 10.59 -5.65
N ARG A 252 4.36 11.87 -5.93
CA ARG A 252 3.73 12.26 -7.17
C ARG A 252 4.76 12.37 -8.29
N TYR A 253 4.51 11.68 -9.39
CA TYR A 253 5.33 11.73 -10.59
C TYR A 253 4.93 12.91 -11.51
N PRO A 254 5.80 13.32 -12.47
CA PRO A 254 5.55 14.51 -13.30
C PRO A 254 4.28 14.46 -14.14
N ASP A 255 3.82 13.27 -14.53
CA ASP A 255 2.56 13.06 -15.25
C ASP A 255 1.32 13.07 -14.36
N GLY A 256 1.51 13.18 -13.06
CA GLY A 256 0.43 13.30 -12.07
C GLY A 256 0.13 12.04 -11.29
N VAL A 257 0.70 10.91 -11.66
CA VAL A 257 0.48 9.62 -10.99
C VAL A 257 1.15 9.59 -9.63
N TRP A 258 0.45 9.07 -8.65
CA TRP A 258 0.99 8.79 -7.33
C TRP A 258 1.45 7.33 -7.26
N LEU A 259 2.68 7.12 -6.84
CA LEU A 259 3.25 5.80 -6.62
C LEU A 259 3.78 5.69 -5.20
N PRO A 260 3.69 4.51 -4.58
CA PRO A 260 4.34 4.28 -3.30
C PRO A 260 5.81 4.64 -3.38
N GLN A 261 6.34 5.36 -2.40
CA GLN A 261 7.77 5.69 -2.32
C GLN A 261 8.45 4.94 -1.19
N GLU A 262 7.82 4.94 -0.01
CA GLU A 262 8.38 4.28 1.15
C GLU A 262 7.28 3.72 2.03
N VAL A 263 7.52 2.52 2.57
CA VAL A 263 6.76 1.94 3.67
C VAL A 263 7.76 1.46 4.70
N GLN A 264 7.62 1.91 5.94
CA GLN A 264 8.50 1.51 7.02
C GLN A 264 7.72 1.26 8.30
N GLY A 265 8.27 0.48 9.18
CA GLY A 265 7.67 0.26 10.49
C GLY A 265 8.54 -0.58 11.40
N ASN A 266 8.20 -0.53 12.66
CA ASN A 266 8.79 -1.41 13.65
C ASN A 266 7.76 -1.83 14.70
N GLY A 267 8.11 -2.85 15.44
CA GLY A 267 7.29 -3.31 16.54
C GLY A 267 7.88 -4.54 17.19
N ASP A 268 7.19 -4.99 18.19
CA ASP A 268 7.40 -6.29 18.77
C ASP A 268 6.08 -7.07 18.85
N ALA A 269 6.22 -8.36 18.77
CA ALA A 269 5.09 -9.26 18.84
C ALA A 269 5.50 -10.54 19.60
N ARG A 270 4.54 -11.21 20.21
CA ARG A 270 4.71 -12.57 20.65
C ARG A 270 3.93 -13.49 19.72
N ALA A 271 4.62 -14.46 19.13
CA ALA A 271 3.99 -15.49 18.32
C ALA A 271 4.17 -16.84 19.01
N ALA A 272 3.09 -17.57 19.22
CA ALA A 272 3.04 -18.74 20.09
C ALA A 272 3.54 -18.43 21.53
N LEU A 273 3.82 -19.42 22.34
CA LEU A 273 4.17 -19.20 23.75
C LEU A 273 5.61 -18.71 23.98
N PHE A 274 6.51 -18.91 23.00
CA PHE A 274 7.96 -18.78 23.23
C PHE A 274 8.71 -17.89 22.25
N PHE A 275 8.07 -17.40 21.21
CA PHE A 275 8.73 -16.60 20.18
C PHE A 275 8.34 -15.13 20.30
N HIS A 276 9.30 -14.27 20.63
CA HIS A 276 9.15 -12.82 20.78
C HIS A 276 10.02 -12.08 19.75
N PRO A 277 9.57 -11.92 18.51
CA PRO A 277 10.29 -11.13 17.52
C PRO A 277 10.13 -9.63 17.78
N TYR A 278 11.24 -8.94 17.91
CA TYR A 278 11.34 -7.52 17.65
C TYR A 278 11.72 -7.36 16.18
N PHE A 279 11.04 -6.53 15.45
CA PHE A 279 11.26 -6.38 14.02
C PHE A 279 11.24 -4.92 13.58
N ARG A 280 11.99 -4.65 12.54
CA ARG A 280 11.92 -3.42 11.77
C ARG A 280 11.89 -3.80 10.30
N PHE A 281 11.08 -3.11 9.53
CA PHE A 281 11.09 -3.26 8.08
C PHE A 281 11.09 -1.88 7.42
N GLN A 282 11.68 -1.83 6.24
CA GLN A 282 11.65 -0.68 5.35
C GLN A 282 11.57 -1.18 3.92
N GLN A 283 10.66 -0.61 3.16
CA GLN A 283 10.55 -0.83 1.73
C GLN A 283 10.64 0.52 1.04
N THR A 284 11.60 0.68 0.14
CA THR A 284 11.77 1.88 -0.67
C THR A 284 11.53 1.54 -2.13
N MET A 285 10.86 2.44 -2.85
CA MET A 285 10.60 2.34 -4.28
C MET A 285 11.24 3.50 -4.99
N ASP A 286 12.15 3.19 -5.90
CA ASP A 286 12.87 4.17 -6.70
C ASP A 286 12.93 3.75 -8.16
N GLY A 287 13.39 4.67 -9.02
CA GLY A 287 13.62 4.37 -10.43
C GLY A 287 12.37 3.91 -11.17
N CYS A 288 11.20 4.41 -10.80
CA CYS A 288 9.97 4.12 -11.53
C CYS A 288 10.03 4.71 -12.93
N ALA A 289 9.83 3.87 -13.92
CA ALA A 289 9.84 4.23 -15.33
C ALA A 289 8.54 3.78 -16.00
N LEU A 290 8.08 4.59 -16.97
CA LEU A 290 6.96 4.19 -17.81
C LEU A 290 7.35 2.96 -18.64
N THR A 291 6.48 1.97 -18.67
CA THR A 291 6.65 0.80 -19.54
C THR A 291 5.96 1.04 -20.87
N THR A 292 6.61 0.62 -21.95
CA THR A 292 6.05 0.68 -23.31
C THR A 292 5.35 -0.63 -23.69
N VAL A 293 5.30 -1.61 -22.79
CA VAL A 293 4.81 -2.99 -23.11
C VAL A 293 3.61 -3.31 -22.23
N THR A 294 2.50 -3.62 -22.87
CA THR A 294 1.31 -4.18 -22.20
C THR A 294 1.64 -5.57 -21.66
N THR A 295 1.43 -5.77 -20.38
CA THR A 295 1.95 -6.82 -19.51
C THR A 295 1.42 -8.25 -19.74
N SER A 296 1.03 -8.65 -20.94
CA SER A 296 0.61 -10.03 -21.20
C SER A 296 1.76 -11.05 -21.32
N GLN A 297 3.03 -10.63 -21.32
CA GLN A 297 4.18 -11.52 -21.53
C GLN A 297 5.38 -11.33 -20.58
N GLY A 298 5.21 -10.67 -19.46
CA GLY A 298 6.33 -10.34 -18.57
C GLY A 298 7.16 -9.14 -19.10
N VAL A 299 7.77 -8.40 -18.18
CA VAL A 299 8.56 -7.20 -18.51
C VAL A 299 9.82 -7.61 -19.27
N SER A 300 9.85 -7.43 -20.58
CA SER A 300 11.03 -7.78 -21.37
C SER A 300 11.97 -6.62 -21.69
N SER A 301 11.64 -5.38 -21.38
CA SER A 301 12.60 -4.27 -21.48
C SER A 301 12.17 -3.02 -20.73
N ILE A 302 13.07 -2.47 -19.96
CA ILE A 302 13.00 -1.10 -19.43
C ILE A 302 13.62 -0.21 -20.50
N ALA A 303 12.88 0.79 -20.99
CA ALA A 303 13.46 1.82 -21.84
C ALA A 303 14.42 2.67 -20.99
N HIS A 304 15.68 2.80 -21.44
CA HIS A 304 16.71 3.62 -20.83
C HIS A 304 16.55 5.10 -21.23
#